data_b6391e2f4d141f6d5f9751997514c6e3
#
_entry.id   b6391e2f4d141f6d5f9751997514c6e3
#
_cell.length_a   1.000
_cell.length_b   1.000
_cell.length_c   1.000
_cell.angle_alpha   90.00
_cell.angle_beta   90.00
_cell.angle_gamma   90.00
#
_symmetry.space_group_name_H-M   'P 1'
#
loop_
_entity.id
_entity.type
_entity.pdbx_description
1 polymer ?
#
loop_
_entity_poly.entity_id
_entity_poly.type
_entity_poly.pdbx_seq_one_letter_code
_entity_poly.pdbx_strand_id
1 'polypeptide(L)'
;MGRTVKRFILTASAIAGILSLAACGVSTEDFEAAQASHAAVASEKEALQVQLEDTQAQLALAQDEAEELRAAEEERVAAQEAEEARKAKEKEDREAAAAAEKAKANKAKKVTKRALAQIVKQPDSHIDENVIIYGLVTQFDSATGSCTFRAELSHAQVGKYDYEHNSMFTAGDGLADCDALDDIVAEDIVQITATVTGSLSYDTTIGGSTTVPKFQVVKIKRL
;
A
#
# COMPACT_ATOMS: atom_id res chain seq x y z
N MET A 1 -5.40 -23.76 -27.59
CA MET A 1 -4.89 -24.85 -28.47
C MET A 1 -5.82 -26.02 -28.33
N GLY A 2 -6.65 -26.25 -29.36
CA GLY A 2 -7.72 -27.26 -29.33
C GLY A 2 -7.15 -28.66 -29.46
N ARG A 3 -7.40 -29.49 -28.48
CA ARG A 3 -7.20 -30.94 -28.60
C ARG A 3 -8.48 -31.59 -29.06
N THR A 4 -8.49 -31.98 -30.30
CA THR A 4 -9.53 -32.78 -30.96
C THR A 4 -9.52 -34.19 -30.39
N VAL A 5 -10.50 -34.54 -29.58
CA VAL A 5 -10.72 -35.92 -29.12
C VAL A 5 -11.30 -36.71 -30.30
N LYS A 6 -10.49 -37.59 -30.86
CA LYS A 6 -10.95 -38.57 -31.86
C LYS A 6 -11.82 -39.60 -31.16
N ARG A 7 -13.10 -39.57 -31.44
CA ARG A 7 -14.04 -40.63 -31.10
C ARG A 7 -13.70 -41.86 -31.93
N PHE A 8 -13.16 -42.90 -31.29
CA PHE A 8 -13.09 -44.24 -31.87
C PHE A 8 -14.47 -44.90 -31.71
N ILE A 9 -15.20 -44.99 -32.78
CA ILE A 9 -16.39 -45.83 -32.90
C ILE A 9 -15.91 -47.25 -33.11
N LEU A 10 -15.97 -48.08 -32.07
CA LEU A 10 -15.80 -49.52 -32.18
C LEU A 10 -17.11 -50.12 -32.71
N THR A 11 -17.17 -50.40 -33.98
CA THR A 11 -18.23 -51.21 -34.61
C THR A 11 -18.13 -52.63 -34.10
N ALA A 12 -19.09 -53.03 -33.26
CA ALA A 12 -19.28 -54.46 -32.89
C ALA A 12 -19.67 -55.27 -34.12
N SER A 13 -18.75 -56.01 -34.67
CA SER A 13 -19.03 -57.02 -35.70
C SER A 13 -19.72 -58.19 -35.04
N ALA A 14 -21.02 -58.32 -35.32
CA ALA A 14 -21.81 -59.50 -35.00
C ALA A 14 -21.33 -60.66 -35.87
N ILE A 15 -20.56 -61.58 -35.30
CA ILE A 15 -20.25 -62.86 -35.92
C ILE A 15 -21.37 -63.81 -35.62
N ALA A 16 -22.29 -64.01 -36.57
CA ALA A 16 -23.26 -65.04 -36.57
C ALA A 16 -22.55 -66.37 -36.87
N GLY A 17 -22.08 -67.04 -35.82
CA GLY A 17 -21.60 -68.43 -35.90
C GLY A 17 -22.70 -69.38 -35.54
N ILE A 18 -23.49 -69.82 -36.51
CA ILE A 18 -24.35 -71.03 -36.37
C ILE A 18 -23.42 -72.21 -36.44
N LEU A 19 -23.00 -72.74 -35.32
CA LEU A 19 -22.34 -74.06 -35.27
C LEU A 19 -23.27 -75.01 -34.50
N SER A 20 -23.73 -75.99 -35.21
CA SER A 20 -24.42 -77.19 -34.77
C SER A 20 -23.74 -77.81 -33.55
N LEU A 21 -24.28 -77.58 -32.36
CA LEU A 21 -23.99 -78.32 -31.13
C LEU A 21 -25.12 -79.29 -30.81
N ALA A 22 -25.22 -80.32 -31.66
CA ALA A 22 -25.95 -81.50 -31.33
C ALA A 22 -24.99 -82.53 -30.69
N ALA A 23 -24.56 -82.30 -29.43
CA ALA A 23 -23.94 -83.39 -28.63
C ALA A 23 -23.52 -82.93 -27.20
N CYS A 24 -24.23 -82.04 -26.56
CA CYS A 24 -24.14 -81.88 -25.10
C CYS A 24 -25.53 -81.47 -24.60
N GLY A 25 -26.12 -82.29 -23.77
CA GLY A 25 -27.51 -82.25 -23.30
C GLY A 25 -27.93 -81.02 -22.53
N VAL A 26 -27.68 -79.84 -23.12
CA VAL A 26 -28.16 -78.55 -22.65
C VAL A 26 -29.56 -78.35 -23.27
N SER A 27 -30.59 -78.17 -22.47
CA SER A 27 -31.91 -77.90 -22.94
C SER A 27 -31.96 -76.52 -23.63
N THR A 28 -32.85 -76.35 -24.58
CA THR A 28 -33.07 -75.02 -25.25
C THR A 28 -33.41 -73.93 -24.23
N GLU A 29 -34.09 -74.27 -23.17
CA GLU A 29 -34.41 -73.39 -22.04
C GLU A 29 -33.18 -72.89 -21.31
N ASP A 30 -32.22 -73.78 -21.03
CA ASP A 30 -30.93 -73.41 -20.35
C ASP A 30 -30.10 -72.51 -21.25
N PHE A 31 -30.12 -72.73 -22.57
CA PHE A 31 -29.41 -71.87 -23.52
C PHE A 31 -30.04 -70.48 -23.62
N GLU A 32 -31.36 -70.38 -23.69
CA GLU A 32 -32.09 -69.10 -23.67
C GLU A 32 -31.86 -68.35 -22.36
N ALA A 33 -31.88 -69.02 -21.24
CA ALA A 33 -31.61 -68.41 -19.91
C ALA A 33 -30.18 -67.90 -19.84
N ALA A 34 -29.20 -68.63 -20.35
CA ALA A 34 -27.80 -68.20 -20.40
C ALA A 34 -27.63 -66.97 -21.36
N GLN A 35 -28.32 -66.95 -22.44
CA GLN A 35 -28.28 -65.83 -23.37
C GLN A 35 -28.96 -64.56 -22.79
N ALA A 36 -30.06 -64.73 -22.08
CA ALA A 36 -30.72 -63.66 -21.38
C ALA A 36 -29.83 -63.07 -20.25
N SER A 37 -29.19 -63.96 -19.46
CA SER A 37 -28.26 -63.52 -18.42
C SER A 37 -27.01 -62.81 -18.99
N HIS A 38 -26.49 -63.27 -20.11
CA HIS A 38 -25.38 -62.60 -20.82
C HIS A 38 -25.75 -61.21 -21.33
N ALA A 39 -26.97 -61.05 -21.87
CA ALA A 39 -27.50 -59.79 -22.30
C ALA A 39 -27.69 -58.78 -21.11
N ALA A 40 -28.20 -59.29 -19.99
CA ALA A 40 -28.32 -58.49 -18.78
C ALA A 40 -26.94 -58.00 -18.22
N VAL A 41 -25.95 -58.89 -18.17
CA VAL A 41 -24.58 -58.53 -17.78
C VAL A 41 -23.93 -57.53 -18.77
N ALA A 42 -24.19 -57.68 -20.05
CA ALA A 42 -23.71 -56.74 -21.07
C ALA A 42 -24.32 -55.34 -20.88
N SER A 43 -25.59 -55.24 -20.59
CA SER A 43 -26.29 -54.00 -20.28
C SER A 43 -25.78 -53.34 -18.98
N GLU A 44 -25.56 -54.16 -17.93
CA GLU A 44 -24.99 -53.65 -16.66
C GLU A 44 -23.58 -53.14 -16.85
N LYS A 45 -22.75 -53.82 -17.64
CA LYS A 45 -21.40 -53.39 -17.97
C LYS A 45 -21.43 -52.04 -18.70
N GLU A 46 -22.32 -51.83 -19.66
CA GLU A 46 -22.45 -50.55 -20.37
C GLU A 46 -22.88 -49.43 -19.41
N ALA A 47 -23.84 -49.71 -18.51
CA ALA A 47 -24.27 -48.75 -17.50
C ALA A 47 -23.11 -48.36 -16.54
N LEU A 48 -22.34 -49.34 -16.08
CA LEU A 48 -21.15 -49.07 -15.25
C LEU A 48 -20.06 -48.31 -15.98
N GLN A 49 -19.89 -48.53 -17.28
CA GLN A 49 -18.93 -47.75 -18.06
C GLN A 49 -19.34 -46.28 -18.16
N VAL A 50 -20.62 -46.01 -18.38
CA VAL A 50 -21.15 -44.64 -18.39
C VAL A 50 -20.98 -43.95 -17.05
N GLN A 51 -21.27 -44.67 -15.96
CA GLN A 51 -21.03 -44.12 -14.61
C GLN A 51 -19.56 -43.86 -14.31
N LEU A 52 -18.66 -44.70 -14.78
CA LEU A 52 -17.23 -44.48 -14.64
C LEU A 52 -16.76 -43.24 -15.40
N GLU A 53 -17.20 -43.08 -16.64
CA GLU A 53 -16.87 -41.89 -17.44
C GLU A 53 -17.40 -40.60 -16.80
N ASP A 54 -18.64 -40.61 -16.29
CA ASP A 54 -19.23 -39.46 -15.59
C ASP A 54 -18.46 -39.11 -14.30
N THR A 55 -18.11 -40.14 -13.52
CA THR A 55 -17.31 -39.96 -12.28
C THR A 55 -15.91 -39.42 -12.59
N GLN A 56 -15.27 -39.89 -13.65
CA GLN A 56 -13.98 -39.38 -14.09
C GLN A 56 -14.07 -37.92 -14.55
N ALA A 57 -15.14 -37.55 -15.24
CA ALA A 57 -15.38 -36.17 -15.66
C ALA A 57 -15.59 -35.25 -14.44
N GLN A 58 -16.37 -35.70 -13.46
CA GLN A 58 -16.58 -34.97 -12.21
C GLN A 58 -15.28 -34.81 -11.41
N LEU A 59 -14.45 -35.85 -11.36
CA LEU A 59 -13.16 -35.79 -10.68
C LEU A 59 -12.22 -34.78 -11.36
N ALA A 60 -12.18 -34.72 -12.69
CA ALA A 60 -11.37 -33.75 -13.41
C ALA A 60 -11.81 -32.31 -13.12
N LEU A 61 -13.12 -32.05 -13.13
CA LEU A 61 -13.67 -30.73 -12.77
C LEU A 61 -13.31 -30.33 -11.31
N ALA A 62 -13.43 -31.26 -10.37
CA ALA A 62 -13.09 -30.99 -8.99
C ALA A 62 -11.58 -30.75 -8.77
N GLN A 63 -10.73 -31.38 -9.57
CA GLN A 63 -9.29 -31.14 -9.56
C GLN A 63 -8.94 -29.75 -10.10
N ASP A 64 -9.55 -29.35 -11.22
CA ASP A 64 -9.35 -28.01 -11.79
C ASP A 64 -9.81 -26.90 -10.80
N GLU A 65 -10.97 -27.08 -10.17
CA GLU A 65 -11.48 -26.15 -9.15
C GLU A 65 -10.54 -26.08 -7.93
N ALA A 66 -9.99 -27.21 -7.49
CA ALA A 66 -9.06 -27.24 -6.39
C ALA A 66 -7.71 -26.57 -6.72
N GLU A 67 -7.26 -26.64 -7.96
CA GLU A 67 -6.07 -25.91 -8.42
C GLU A 67 -6.31 -24.41 -8.47
N GLU A 68 -7.47 -23.97 -8.98
CA GLU A 68 -7.85 -22.54 -9.00
C GLU A 68 -7.93 -21.96 -7.57
N LEU A 69 -8.56 -22.69 -6.64
CA LEU A 69 -8.65 -22.27 -5.24
C LEU A 69 -7.29 -22.18 -4.55
N ARG A 70 -6.37 -23.08 -4.84
CA ARG A 70 -5.00 -23.02 -4.31
C ARG A 70 -4.24 -21.82 -4.85
N ALA A 71 -4.34 -21.58 -6.16
CA ALA A 71 -3.70 -20.42 -6.78
C ALA A 71 -4.22 -19.09 -6.21
N ALA A 72 -5.53 -18.99 -6.02
CA ALA A 72 -6.15 -17.82 -5.40
C ALA A 72 -5.73 -17.61 -3.93
N GLU A 73 -5.57 -18.70 -3.17
CA GLU A 73 -5.10 -18.63 -1.79
C GLU A 73 -3.63 -18.21 -1.71
N GLU A 74 -2.77 -18.75 -2.58
CA GLU A 74 -1.36 -18.34 -2.67
C GLU A 74 -1.22 -16.86 -3.02
N GLU A 75 -2.01 -16.36 -3.97
CA GLU A 75 -2.02 -14.94 -4.33
C GLU A 75 -2.48 -14.06 -3.15
N ARG A 76 -3.51 -14.50 -2.42
CA ARG A 76 -4.01 -13.78 -1.25
C ARG A 76 -2.98 -13.72 -0.13
N VAL A 77 -2.29 -14.83 0.14
CA VAL A 77 -1.22 -14.88 1.16
C VAL A 77 -0.05 -13.97 0.77
N ALA A 78 0.39 -14.03 -0.49
CA ALA A 78 1.46 -13.18 -0.99
C ALA A 78 1.09 -11.67 -0.91
N ALA A 79 -0.16 -11.32 -1.20
CA ALA A 79 -0.66 -9.96 -1.08
C ALA A 79 -0.68 -9.47 0.39
N GLN A 80 -1.06 -10.33 1.33
CA GLN A 80 -1.03 -10.02 2.75
C GLN A 80 0.40 -9.82 3.27
N GLU A 81 1.32 -10.70 2.92
CA GLU A 81 2.73 -10.57 3.31
C GLU A 81 3.37 -9.29 2.75
N ALA A 82 3.05 -8.95 1.49
CA ALA A 82 3.53 -7.71 0.88
C ALA A 82 2.97 -6.45 1.58
N GLU A 83 1.71 -6.48 2.01
CA GLU A 83 1.10 -5.37 2.75
C GLU A 83 1.70 -5.23 4.16
N GLU A 84 1.92 -6.34 4.86
CA GLU A 84 2.57 -6.32 6.18
C GLU A 84 4.02 -5.82 6.10
N ALA A 85 4.78 -6.26 5.09
CA ALA A 85 6.14 -5.77 4.85
C ALA A 85 6.16 -4.27 4.56
N ARG A 86 5.19 -3.75 3.79
CA ARG A 86 5.06 -2.33 3.52
C ARG A 86 4.76 -1.54 4.80
N LYS A 87 3.82 -2.00 5.62
CA LYS A 87 3.48 -1.36 6.90
C LYS A 87 4.64 -1.38 7.89
N ALA A 88 5.40 -2.47 7.94
CA ALA A 88 6.58 -2.58 8.78
C ALA A 88 7.66 -1.58 8.37
N LYS A 89 7.90 -1.46 7.06
CA LYS A 89 8.87 -0.49 6.52
C LYS A 89 8.43 0.96 6.78
N GLU A 90 7.17 1.28 6.55
CA GLU A 90 6.63 2.62 6.81
C GLU A 90 6.76 3.00 8.29
N LYS A 91 6.54 2.06 9.20
CA LYS A 91 6.74 2.26 10.63
C LYS A 91 8.21 2.52 10.96
N GLU A 92 9.13 1.74 10.40
CA GLU A 92 10.57 1.92 10.58
C GLU A 92 11.04 3.29 10.06
N ASP A 93 10.62 3.67 8.87
CA ASP A 93 10.93 4.98 8.26
C ASP A 93 10.39 6.14 9.12
N ARG A 94 9.19 6.01 9.68
CA ARG A 94 8.60 7.00 10.59
C ARG A 94 9.37 7.09 11.91
N GLU A 95 9.77 5.97 12.50
CA GLU A 95 10.58 5.94 13.74
C GLU A 95 11.98 6.53 13.51
N ALA A 96 12.59 6.25 12.36
CA ALA A 96 13.87 6.83 11.97
C ALA A 96 13.78 8.35 11.75
N ALA A 97 12.72 8.82 11.11
CA ALA A 97 12.46 10.25 10.92
C ALA A 97 12.26 10.97 12.27
N ALA A 98 11.46 10.39 13.17
CA ALA A 98 11.24 10.95 14.52
C ALA A 98 12.53 10.99 15.36
N ALA A 99 13.39 9.97 15.23
CA ALA A 99 14.69 9.96 15.90
C ALA A 99 15.64 11.03 15.34
N ALA A 100 15.63 11.24 14.02
CA ALA A 100 16.42 12.29 13.37
C ALA A 100 15.96 13.69 13.80
N GLU A 101 14.66 13.93 13.91
CA GLU A 101 14.13 15.20 14.42
C GLU A 101 14.51 15.46 15.88
N LYS A 102 14.40 14.45 16.74
CA LYS A 102 14.88 14.55 18.13
C LYS A 102 16.37 14.87 18.20
N ALA A 103 17.19 14.26 17.34
CA ALA A 103 18.62 14.55 17.27
C ALA A 103 18.91 15.99 16.84
N LYS A 104 18.15 16.53 15.89
CA LYS A 104 18.23 17.95 15.48
C LYS A 104 17.80 18.87 16.61
N ALA A 105 16.69 18.58 17.30
CA ALA A 105 16.23 19.36 18.43
C ALA A 105 17.29 19.43 19.57
N ASN A 106 17.95 18.30 19.86
CA ASN A 106 18.99 18.26 20.88
C ASN A 106 20.26 19.03 20.51
N LYS A 107 20.52 19.27 19.22
CA LYS A 107 21.65 20.07 18.73
C LYS A 107 21.31 21.55 18.61
N ALA A 108 20.03 21.93 18.70
CA ALA A 108 19.60 23.30 18.52
C ALA A 108 20.12 24.22 19.63
N LYS A 109 20.59 25.39 19.26
CA LYS A 109 21.14 26.39 20.18
C LYS A 109 20.27 27.65 20.17
N LYS A 110 20.14 28.27 21.34
CA LYS A 110 19.61 29.62 21.41
C LYS A 110 20.54 30.57 20.65
N VAL A 111 19.98 31.35 19.77
CA VAL A 111 20.76 32.34 18.99
C VAL A 111 20.82 33.67 19.74
N THR A 112 21.90 34.41 19.56
CA THR A 112 22.00 35.79 20.00
C THR A 112 21.31 36.72 18.99
N LYS A 113 20.99 37.95 19.38
CA LYS A 113 20.42 38.97 18.46
C LYS A 113 21.29 39.13 17.20
N ARG A 114 22.63 39.17 17.35
CA ARG A 114 23.54 39.30 16.22
C ARG A 114 23.55 38.04 15.34
N ALA A 115 23.51 36.85 15.91
CA ALA A 115 23.49 35.61 15.13
C ALA A 115 22.18 35.49 14.34
N LEU A 116 21.02 35.83 14.94
CA LEU A 116 19.76 35.86 14.21
C LEU A 116 19.81 36.86 13.06
N ALA A 117 20.32 38.06 13.28
CA ALA A 117 20.47 39.06 12.21
C ALA A 117 21.38 38.59 11.06
N GLN A 118 22.42 37.77 11.36
CA GLN A 118 23.26 37.17 10.31
C GLN A 118 22.49 36.11 9.49
N ILE A 119 21.75 35.23 10.16
CA ILE A 119 20.89 34.25 9.50
C ILE A 119 19.86 34.93 8.59
N VAL A 120 19.20 35.97 9.10
CA VAL A 120 18.21 36.74 8.32
C VAL A 120 18.85 37.43 7.11
N LYS A 121 20.06 37.95 7.27
CA LYS A 121 20.79 38.63 6.19
C LYS A 121 21.27 37.67 5.10
N GLN A 122 21.71 36.49 5.45
CA GLN A 122 22.30 35.51 4.52
C GLN A 122 21.86 34.08 4.87
N PRO A 123 20.57 33.76 4.76
CA PRO A 123 20.02 32.47 5.22
C PRO A 123 20.66 31.27 4.51
N ASP A 124 21.04 31.41 3.25
CA ASP A 124 21.66 30.34 2.46
C ASP A 124 23.07 29.96 2.95
N SER A 125 23.74 30.87 3.69
CA SER A 125 25.03 30.56 4.32
C SER A 125 24.90 29.80 5.67
N HIS A 126 23.67 29.64 6.17
CA HIS A 126 23.34 29.03 7.46
C HIS A 126 22.48 27.77 7.31
N ILE A 127 22.37 27.21 6.09
CA ILE A 127 21.61 25.98 5.86
C ILE A 127 22.10 24.87 6.80
N ASP A 128 21.15 24.06 7.31
CA ASP A 128 21.34 22.97 8.28
C ASP A 128 21.72 23.41 9.71
N GLU A 129 21.80 24.71 10.00
CA GLU A 129 21.92 25.18 11.37
C GLU A 129 20.60 24.96 12.15
N ASN A 130 20.72 24.35 13.35
CA ASN A 130 19.58 24.12 14.22
C ASN A 130 19.54 25.22 15.30
N VAL A 131 18.45 25.97 15.34
CA VAL A 131 18.29 27.16 16.16
C VAL A 131 17.03 27.11 17.02
N ILE A 132 17.11 27.76 18.19
CA ILE A 132 15.94 28.04 19.03
C ILE A 132 15.68 29.55 18.93
N ILE A 133 14.54 29.90 18.41
CA ILE A 133 14.09 31.28 18.16
C ILE A 133 12.68 31.50 18.68
N TYR A 134 12.24 32.73 18.73
CA TYR A 134 10.91 33.13 19.15
C TYR A 134 10.20 33.87 18.01
N GLY A 135 8.90 33.68 17.87
CA GLY A 135 8.15 34.28 16.79
C GLY A 135 6.76 34.73 17.20
N LEU A 136 6.27 35.79 16.58
CA LEU A 136 4.87 36.14 16.50
C LEU A 136 4.34 35.63 15.16
N VAL A 137 3.38 34.72 15.19
CA VAL A 137 2.73 34.21 13.98
C VAL A 137 1.92 35.32 13.33
N THR A 138 2.31 35.76 12.15
CA THR A 138 1.65 36.88 11.47
C THR A 138 0.63 36.42 10.42
N GLN A 139 0.81 35.22 9.87
CA GLN A 139 -0.13 34.63 8.93
C GLN A 139 -0.07 33.11 8.99
N PHE A 140 -1.23 32.49 9.23
CA PHE A 140 -1.44 31.05 9.15
C PHE A 140 -2.89 30.80 8.76
N ASP A 141 -3.13 30.66 7.48
CA ASP A 141 -4.45 30.55 6.86
C ASP A 141 -4.41 29.68 5.59
N SER A 142 -5.53 29.61 4.88
CA SER A 142 -5.62 28.82 3.64
C SER A 142 -4.68 29.29 2.53
N ALA A 143 -4.19 30.52 2.58
CA ALA A 143 -3.27 31.06 1.58
C ALA A 143 -1.83 30.60 1.85
N THR A 144 -1.47 30.36 3.11
CA THR A 144 -0.17 29.77 3.47
C THR A 144 -0.17 28.24 3.40
N GLY A 145 -1.34 27.62 3.47
CA GLY A 145 -1.53 26.17 3.56
C GLY A 145 -1.47 25.66 4.99
N SER A 146 -1.82 24.38 5.21
CA SER A 146 -1.94 23.75 6.53
C SER A 146 -0.59 23.56 7.25
N CYS A 147 0.50 23.43 6.50
CA CYS A 147 1.81 23.11 7.04
C CYS A 147 2.83 24.26 6.94
N THR A 148 2.39 25.45 6.55
CA THR A 148 3.27 26.61 6.34
C THR A 148 2.67 27.86 6.96
N PHE A 149 3.48 28.58 7.72
CA PHE A 149 3.09 29.84 8.32
C PHE A 149 4.18 30.91 8.22
N ARG A 150 3.80 32.15 8.40
CA ARG A 150 4.72 33.30 8.52
C ARG A 150 4.78 33.75 9.96
N ALA A 151 5.96 34.15 10.38
CA ALA A 151 6.17 34.78 11.67
C ALA A 151 7.23 35.88 11.60
N GLU A 152 7.05 36.87 12.44
CA GLU A 152 8.13 37.83 12.78
C GLU A 152 8.95 37.27 13.91
N LEU A 153 10.28 37.31 13.78
CA LEU A 153 11.20 36.62 14.69
C LEU A 153 11.93 37.53 15.65
N SER A 154 12.29 36.96 16.80
CA SER A 154 13.26 37.52 17.74
C SER A 154 14.16 36.40 18.33
N HIS A 155 15.34 36.76 18.81
CA HIS A 155 16.28 35.86 19.46
C HIS A 155 15.85 35.46 20.87
N ALA A 156 14.88 36.17 21.46
CA ALA A 156 14.32 35.95 22.78
C ALA A 156 12.83 36.25 22.76
N GLN A 157 12.10 35.82 23.79
CA GLN A 157 10.74 36.28 23.99
C GLN A 157 10.77 37.78 24.34
N VAL A 158 10.03 38.56 23.54
CA VAL A 158 9.96 40.02 23.63
C VAL A 158 8.51 40.47 23.68
N GLY A 159 8.24 41.73 23.77
CA GLY A 159 6.89 42.27 23.63
C GLY A 159 6.28 41.99 22.24
N LYS A 160 4.96 41.93 22.15
CA LYS A 160 4.28 41.52 20.89
C LYS A 160 4.69 42.34 19.67
N TYR A 161 5.07 43.60 19.87
CA TYR A 161 5.45 44.51 18.77
C TYR A 161 6.96 44.65 18.55
N ASP A 162 7.76 43.80 19.24
CA ASP A 162 9.23 43.86 19.18
C ASP A 162 9.82 42.69 18.37
N TYR A 163 8.99 41.92 17.69
CA TYR A 163 9.39 40.92 16.68
C TYR A 163 9.62 41.64 15.36
N GLU A 164 10.79 41.43 14.72
CA GLU A 164 11.22 42.33 13.64
C GLU A 164 11.45 41.62 12.29
N HIS A 165 11.70 40.29 12.28
CA HIS A 165 12.21 39.61 11.08
C HIS A 165 11.19 38.68 10.46
N ASN A 166 10.50 39.15 9.41
CA ASN A 166 9.58 38.31 8.65
C ASN A 166 10.26 37.06 8.09
N SER A 167 9.67 35.90 8.31
CA SER A 167 10.24 34.60 7.98
C SER A 167 9.16 33.60 7.63
N MET A 168 9.53 32.56 6.87
CA MET A 168 8.65 31.47 6.47
C MET A 168 9.03 30.19 7.19
N PHE A 169 8.02 29.50 7.69
CA PHE A 169 8.16 28.21 8.39
C PHE A 169 7.37 27.13 7.68
N THR A 170 7.97 25.96 7.60
CA THR A 170 7.31 24.74 7.10
C THR A 170 7.45 23.66 8.17
N ALA A 171 6.38 22.95 8.49
CA ALA A 171 6.40 21.80 9.38
C ALA A 171 6.18 20.49 8.60
N GLY A 172 6.63 19.38 9.17
CA GLY A 172 6.47 18.05 8.60
C GLY A 172 6.96 17.97 7.15
N ASP A 173 6.16 17.35 6.31
CA ASP A 173 6.42 17.23 4.87
C ASP A 173 6.07 18.51 4.06
N GLY A 174 5.49 19.51 4.72
CA GLY A 174 5.03 20.77 4.10
C GLY A 174 3.69 20.68 3.39
N LEU A 175 3.01 19.52 3.43
CA LEU A 175 1.76 19.26 2.71
C LEU A 175 0.61 18.84 3.63
N ALA A 176 0.77 17.76 4.37
CA ALA A 176 -0.28 17.15 5.17
C ALA A 176 0.19 16.63 6.53
N ASP A 177 1.45 16.23 6.70
CA ASP A 177 2.00 15.69 7.94
C ASP A 177 2.63 16.81 8.78
N CYS A 178 1.80 17.57 9.48
CA CYS A 178 2.22 18.75 10.25
C CYS A 178 1.51 18.92 11.60
N ASP A 179 1.20 17.83 12.27
CA ASP A 179 0.48 17.78 13.57
C ASP A 179 1.07 18.74 14.63
N ALA A 180 2.35 19.08 14.50
CA ALA A 180 3.00 20.04 15.39
C ALA A 180 2.37 21.45 15.34
N LEU A 181 1.60 21.76 14.30
CA LEU A 181 0.93 23.06 14.10
C LEU A 181 -0.54 23.09 14.50
N ASP A 182 -1.15 21.98 14.90
CA ASP A 182 -2.60 21.87 15.14
C ASP A 182 -3.13 22.90 16.17
N ASP A 183 -2.34 23.19 17.20
CA ASP A 183 -2.70 24.14 18.25
C ASP A 183 -2.18 25.57 17.98
N ILE A 184 -1.63 25.84 16.81
CA ILE A 184 -1.03 27.14 16.47
C ILE A 184 -1.97 27.92 15.54
N VAL A 185 -2.15 29.21 15.85
CA VAL A 185 -2.95 30.13 15.02
C VAL A 185 -2.23 31.47 14.83
N ALA A 186 -2.75 32.29 13.92
CA ALA A 186 -2.28 33.68 13.78
C ALA A 186 -2.38 34.43 15.10
N GLU A 187 -1.47 35.36 15.36
CA GLU A 187 -1.30 36.15 16.59
C GLU A 187 -0.69 35.38 17.79
N ASP A 188 -0.43 34.07 17.66
CA ASP A 188 0.28 33.33 18.70
C ASP A 188 1.76 33.76 18.81
N ILE A 189 2.22 33.84 20.05
CA ILE A 189 3.67 33.94 20.36
C ILE A 189 4.17 32.53 20.62
N VAL A 190 5.22 32.16 19.90
CA VAL A 190 5.73 30.79 19.88
C VAL A 190 7.25 30.73 20.13
N GLN A 191 7.69 29.66 20.78
CA GLN A 191 9.09 29.25 20.77
C GLN A 191 9.25 28.15 19.73
N ILE A 192 10.19 28.34 18.82
CA ILE A 192 10.40 27.44 17.69
C ILE A 192 11.83 26.90 17.75
N THR A 193 11.95 25.58 17.73
CA THR A 193 13.19 24.89 17.39
C THR A 193 13.12 24.58 15.91
N ALA A 194 14.03 25.10 15.13
CA ALA A 194 13.97 24.99 13.67
C ALA A 194 15.36 24.75 13.05
N THR A 195 15.36 24.17 11.85
CA THR A 195 16.54 24.09 10.99
C THR A 195 16.42 25.17 9.92
N VAL A 196 17.46 25.92 9.69
CA VAL A 196 17.54 26.88 8.55
C VAL A 196 17.58 26.09 7.26
N THR A 197 16.68 26.39 6.32
CA THR A 197 16.61 25.72 5.01
C THR A 197 16.92 26.64 3.83
N GLY A 198 17.41 27.85 4.11
CA GLY A 198 17.79 28.84 3.11
C GLY A 198 16.82 30.00 3.02
N SER A 199 16.61 30.56 1.82
CA SER A 199 15.77 31.70 1.54
C SER A 199 14.55 31.32 0.71
N LEU A 200 13.49 32.15 0.80
CA LEU A 200 12.30 32.09 -0.06
C LEU A 200 12.01 33.48 -0.60
N SER A 201 11.88 33.61 -1.92
CA SER A 201 11.40 34.83 -2.56
C SER A 201 9.95 34.66 -3.02
N TYR A 202 9.14 35.66 -2.78
CA TYR A 202 7.74 35.69 -3.21
C TYR A 202 7.32 37.10 -3.62
N ASP A 203 6.35 37.20 -4.51
CA ASP A 203 5.81 38.49 -4.96
C ASP A 203 4.86 39.07 -3.90
N THR A 204 4.94 40.41 -3.74
CA THR A 204 4.10 41.15 -2.81
C THR A 204 2.87 41.70 -3.51
N THR A 205 1.76 41.84 -2.78
CA THR A 205 0.49 42.38 -3.35
C THR A 205 0.58 43.84 -3.85
N ILE A 206 1.57 44.59 -3.37
CA ILE A 206 1.80 45.98 -3.78
C ILE A 206 2.78 46.09 -4.95
N GLY A 207 3.19 44.95 -5.52
CA GLY A 207 4.22 44.89 -6.58
C GLY A 207 5.62 44.79 -5.98
N GLY A 208 6.48 44.03 -6.67
CA GLY A 208 7.84 43.74 -6.24
C GLY A 208 7.95 42.36 -5.57
N SER A 209 9.18 41.99 -5.27
CA SER A 209 9.53 40.68 -4.67
C SER A 209 10.21 40.90 -3.33
N THR A 210 9.90 40.03 -2.37
CA THR A 210 10.52 39.99 -1.05
C THR A 210 11.19 38.66 -0.83
N THR A 211 12.43 38.67 -0.30
CA THR A 211 13.15 37.46 0.10
C THR A 211 13.22 37.38 1.62
N VAL A 212 12.83 36.26 2.16
CA VAL A 212 12.81 35.99 3.60
C VAL A 212 13.54 34.69 3.93
N PRO A 213 14.09 34.52 5.15
CA PRO A 213 14.62 33.25 5.57
C PRO A 213 13.52 32.21 5.68
N LYS A 214 13.86 30.97 5.31
CA LYS A 214 13.00 29.80 5.39
C LYS A 214 13.55 28.82 6.42
N PHE A 215 12.64 28.28 7.23
CA PHE A 215 12.98 27.35 8.30
C PHE A 215 12.07 26.11 8.23
N GLN A 216 12.66 24.96 8.58
CA GLN A 216 11.95 23.73 8.85
C GLN A 216 11.69 23.64 10.35
N VAL A 217 10.44 23.55 10.76
CA VAL A 217 10.04 23.36 12.15
C VAL A 217 10.43 21.96 12.60
N VAL A 218 11.18 21.87 13.69
CA VAL A 218 11.51 20.62 14.40
C VAL A 218 10.61 20.46 15.62
N LYS A 219 10.39 21.57 16.34
CA LYS A 219 9.48 21.65 17.48
C LYS A 219 8.94 23.05 17.63
N ILE A 220 7.67 23.18 17.93
CA ILE A 220 7.03 24.46 18.23
C ILE A 220 6.26 24.37 19.55
N LYS A 221 6.20 25.47 20.28
CA LYS A 221 5.47 25.58 21.52
C LYS A 221 4.88 27.00 21.62
N ARG A 222 3.60 27.12 21.85
CA ARG A 222 2.92 28.36 22.19
C ARG A 222 3.35 28.82 23.61
N LEU A 223 3.51 30.12 23.82
CA LEU A 223 3.94 30.76 25.06
C LEU A 223 2.85 31.50 25.76
#